data_9299e2a2dd59582ad4253dbaacfd992d
#
_entry.id   9299e2a2dd59582ad4253dbaacfd992d
#
_cell.length_a   1.000
_cell.length_b   1.000
_cell.length_c   1.000
_cell.angle_alpha   90.00
_cell.angle_beta   90.00
_cell.angle_gamma   90.00
#
_symmetry.space_group_name_H-M   'P 1'
#
loop_
_entity.id
_entity.type
_entity.pdbx_description
1 polymer ?
#
loop_
_entity_poly.entity_id
_entity_poly.type
_entity_poly.pdbx_seq_one_letter_code
_entity_poly.pdbx_strand_id
1 'polypeptide(L)'
;MITPTLPAPPDVTESSDESLTNWALAARHGDPAAVEQLVRALHRDVLRYVSHLCADPQAVDDLAQDTFLRALGSLHRFEGRSSARTWLLSIARRAVIDSYRRAATRPRLSDVQDWQLAVELAQPRGLPGFDDGVALLDLLALLPDERREAFLLTQLLGLPYAEAAELSNCPVGTVRSRVARARATLVDLLADEGALPTL
;
A
#
# COMPACT_ATOMS: atom_id res chain seq x y z
N MET A 1 25.56 -7.84 41.44
CA MET A 1 25.63 -7.16 40.13
C MET A 1 24.34 -7.40 39.40
N ILE A 2 23.47 -6.41 39.41
CA ILE A 2 22.18 -6.47 38.71
C ILE A 2 22.38 -5.79 37.35
N THR A 3 22.39 -6.57 36.26
CA THR A 3 22.42 -6.04 34.91
C THR A 3 21.06 -5.39 34.62
N PRO A 4 21.01 -4.11 34.23
CA PRO A 4 19.76 -3.51 33.81
C PRO A 4 19.33 -4.12 32.46
N THR A 5 18.22 -4.82 32.45
CA THR A 5 17.53 -5.24 31.23
C THR A 5 17.03 -4.00 30.52
N LEU A 6 17.61 -3.71 29.35
CA LEU A 6 17.12 -2.68 28.46
C LEU A 6 15.68 -3.06 28.06
N PRO A 7 14.71 -2.15 28.15
CA PRO A 7 13.36 -2.42 27.65
C PRO A 7 13.44 -2.68 26.15
N ALA A 8 12.77 -3.74 25.69
CA ALA A 8 12.62 -4.04 24.28
C ALA A 8 12.05 -2.83 23.54
N PRO A 9 12.50 -2.53 22.30
CA PRO A 9 11.90 -1.46 21.52
C PRO A 9 10.40 -1.73 21.36
N PRO A 10 9.53 -0.70 21.47
CA PRO A 10 8.10 -0.89 21.27
C PRO A 10 7.87 -1.47 19.89
N ASP A 11 7.08 -2.52 19.85
CA ASP A 11 6.59 -3.18 18.63
C ASP A 11 6.04 -2.10 17.69
N VAL A 12 6.61 -1.98 16.49
CA VAL A 12 6.27 -0.97 15.46
C VAL A 12 4.95 -1.36 14.75
N THR A 13 4.12 -2.11 15.43
CA THR A 13 2.87 -2.65 14.95
C THR A 13 1.72 -1.78 15.42
N GLU A 14 1.06 -1.11 14.47
CA GLU A 14 -0.23 -0.44 14.61
C GLU A 14 -0.23 0.87 15.43
N SER A 15 0.47 1.87 14.91
CA SER A 15 0.11 3.25 15.28
C SER A 15 -1.35 3.47 14.90
N SER A 16 -2.21 3.77 15.87
CA SER A 16 -3.63 4.04 15.60
C SER A 16 -3.75 5.20 14.60
N ASP A 17 -4.79 5.20 13.78
CA ASP A 17 -5.03 6.28 12.81
C ASP A 17 -5.13 7.65 13.49
N GLU A 18 -5.53 7.69 14.76
CA GLU A 18 -5.51 8.89 15.58
C GLU A 18 -4.08 9.37 15.86
N SER A 19 -3.16 8.47 16.22
CA SER A 19 -1.74 8.81 16.45
C SER A 19 -1.09 9.32 15.16
N LEU A 20 -1.34 8.67 14.02
CA LEU A 20 -0.86 9.11 12.71
C LEU A 20 -1.37 10.51 12.35
N THR A 21 -2.65 10.78 12.62
CA THR A 21 -3.26 12.07 12.35
C THR A 21 -2.68 13.17 13.27
N ASN A 22 -2.43 12.86 14.53
CA ASN A 22 -1.78 13.77 15.47
C ASN A 22 -0.34 14.10 15.05
N TRP A 23 0.44 13.11 14.58
CA TRP A 23 1.78 13.35 14.03
C TRP A 23 1.73 14.21 12.76
N ALA A 24 0.78 13.98 11.87
CA ALA A 24 0.63 14.80 10.68
C ALA A 24 0.28 16.25 11.02
N LEU A 25 -0.58 16.48 12.02
CA LEU A 25 -0.92 17.82 12.50
C LEU A 25 0.27 18.50 13.19
N ALA A 26 1.07 17.79 13.99
CA ALA A 26 2.30 18.33 14.58
C ALA A 26 3.35 18.66 13.52
N ALA A 27 3.57 17.74 12.58
CA ALA A 27 4.48 17.88 11.46
C ALA A 27 4.13 19.06 10.54
N ARG A 28 2.83 19.37 10.38
CA ARG A 28 2.32 20.55 9.66
C ARG A 28 2.89 21.85 10.24
N HIS A 29 3.14 21.89 11.55
CA HIS A 29 3.68 23.05 12.25
C HIS A 29 5.21 23.05 12.33
N GLY A 30 5.88 22.14 11.59
CA GLY A 30 7.33 22.10 11.46
C GLY A 30 8.04 21.23 12.50
N ASP A 31 7.34 20.33 13.19
CA ASP A 31 7.96 19.37 14.10
C ASP A 31 8.67 18.25 13.32
N PRO A 32 10.03 18.21 13.31
CA PRO A 32 10.78 17.22 12.55
C PRO A 32 10.63 15.79 13.12
N ALA A 33 10.45 15.67 14.45
CA ALA A 33 10.26 14.36 15.07
C ALA A 33 8.92 13.75 14.67
N ALA A 34 7.87 14.58 14.59
CA ALA A 34 6.55 14.14 14.11
C ALA A 34 6.59 13.72 12.62
N VAL A 35 7.36 14.44 11.79
CA VAL A 35 7.60 14.04 10.39
C VAL A 35 8.23 12.65 10.31
N GLU A 36 9.30 12.42 11.09
CA GLU A 36 10.01 11.14 11.11
C GLU A 36 9.08 9.98 11.54
N GLN A 37 8.30 10.18 12.62
CA GLN A 37 7.35 9.18 13.09
C GLN A 37 6.27 8.87 12.04
N LEU A 38 5.71 9.89 11.42
CA LEU A 38 4.70 9.75 10.38
C LEU A 38 5.23 8.94 9.17
N VAL A 39 6.42 9.31 8.66
CA VAL A 39 7.06 8.63 7.54
C VAL A 39 7.36 7.18 7.90
N ARG A 40 7.98 6.92 9.05
CA ARG A 40 8.33 5.57 9.50
C ARG A 40 7.10 4.67 9.63
N ALA A 41 6.03 5.18 10.23
CA ALA A 41 4.81 4.43 10.47
C ALA A 41 4.05 4.09 9.17
N LEU A 42 4.04 5.01 8.18
CA LEU A 42 3.27 4.84 6.95
C LEU A 42 4.08 4.30 5.76
N HIS A 43 5.40 4.15 5.90
CA HIS A 43 6.26 3.70 4.80
C HIS A 43 5.83 2.34 4.22
N ARG A 44 5.54 1.39 5.10
CA ARG A 44 5.10 0.03 4.70
C ARG A 44 3.75 0.05 3.98
N ASP A 45 2.82 0.87 4.46
CA ASP A 45 1.49 0.99 3.88
C ASP A 45 1.55 1.61 2.48
N VAL A 46 2.37 2.64 2.30
CA VAL A 46 2.60 3.29 1.00
C VAL A 46 3.23 2.30 0.03
N LEU A 47 4.29 1.58 0.43
CA LEU A 47 4.92 0.57 -0.43
C LEU A 47 3.93 -0.51 -0.86
N ARG A 48 3.16 -1.07 0.07
CA ARG A 48 2.13 -2.08 -0.23
C ARG A 48 1.08 -1.55 -1.20
N TYR A 49 0.61 -0.34 -1.00
CA TYR A 49 -0.42 0.24 -1.84
C TYR A 49 0.11 0.57 -3.24
N VAL A 50 1.29 1.18 -3.33
CA VAL A 50 1.94 1.49 -4.61
C VAL A 50 2.25 0.22 -5.40
N SER A 51 2.81 -0.83 -4.76
CA SER A 51 3.10 -2.10 -5.43
C SER A 51 1.85 -2.77 -5.99
N HIS A 52 0.70 -2.58 -5.33
CA HIS A 52 -0.57 -3.06 -5.84
C HIS A 52 -1.08 -2.28 -7.07
N LEU A 53 -0.84 -0.97 -7.11
CA LEU A 53 -1.31 -0.11 -8.21
C LEU A 53 -0.34 -0.06 -9.40
N CYS A 54 0.93 -0.34 -9.18
CA CYS A 54 1.98 -0.23 -10.19
C CYS A 54 2.20 -1.56 -10.89
N ALA A 55 2.16 -1.56 -12.24
CA ALA A 55 2.47 -2.75 -13.03
C ALA A 55 3.97 -3.01 -13.14
N ASP A 56 4.81 -2.00 -12.92
CA ASP A 56 6.27 -2.10 -12.96
C ASP A 56 6.84 -2.16 -11.53
N PRO A 57 7.32 -3.33 -11.05
CA PRO A 57 7.91 -3.47 -9.73
C PRO A 57 9.12 -2.57 -9.50
N GLN A 58 9.87 -2.23 -10.54
CA GLN A 58 11.08 -1.40 -10.42
C GLN A 58 10.74 0.08 -10.14
N ALA A 59 9.54 0.52 -10.51
CA ALA A 59 9.07 1.87 -10.25
C ALA A 59 8.45 2.07 -8.85
N VAL A 60 8.26 0.99 -8.07
CA VAL A 60 7.54 1.04 -6.79
C VAL A 60 8.26 1.93 -5.78
N ASP A 61 9.57 1.77 -5.62
CA ASP A 61 10.36 2.54 -4.65
C ASP A 61 10.39 4.04 -5.04
N ASP A 62 10.58 4.34 -6.31
CA ASP A 62 10.57 5.72 -6.81
C ASP A 62 9.20 6.39 -6.61
N LEU A 63 8.11 5.66 -6.85
CA LEU A 63 6.76 6.17 -6.67
C LEU A 63 6.40 6.34 -5.19
N ALA A 64 6.89 5.46 -4.32
CA ALA A 64 6.75 5.61 -2.88
C ALA A 64 7.51 6.85 -2.39
N GLN A 65 8.74 7.05 -2.85
CA GLN A 65 9.52 8.24 -2.55
C GLN A 65 8.85 9.53 -3.06
N ASP A 66 8.39 9.56 -4.34
CA ASP A 66 7.63 10.70 -4.90
C ASP A 66 6.37 10.99 -4.08
N THR A 67 5.69 9.95 -3.58
CA THR A 67 4.54 10.08 -2.68
C THR A 67 4.90 10.83 -1.41
N PHE A 68 5.98 10.45 -0.72
CA PHE A 68 6.42 11.14 0.50
C PHE A 68 6.89 12.55 0.22
N LEU A 69 7.60 12.80 -0.86
CA LEU A 69 8.03 14.15 -1.25
C LEU A 69 6.82 15.07 -1.49
N ARG A 70 5.80 14.60 -2.21
CA ARG A 70 4.55 15.34 -2.43
C ARG A 70 3.78 15.56 -1.13
N ALA A 71 3.73 14.55 -0.27
CA ALA A 71 3.09 14.65 1.02
C ALA A 71 3.75 15.71 1.90
N LEU A 72 5.07 15.68 2.04
CA LEU A 72 5.81 16.67 2.81
C LEU A 72 5.64 18.08 2.27
N GLY A 73 5.67 18.23 0.93
CA GLY A 73 5.42 19.53 0.27
C GLY A 73 4.01 20.08 0.50
N SER A 74 3.01 19.21 0.72
CA SER A 74 1.61 19.58 0.94
C SER A 74 1.13 19.47 2.39
N LEU A 75 2.00 19.05 3.31
CA LEU A 75 1.66 18.78 4.70
C LEU A 75 1.10 20.02 5.42
N HIS A 76 1.58 21.21 5.06
CA HIS A 76 1.07 22.49 5.56
C HIS A 76 -0.43 22.72 5.30
N ARG A 77 -1.03 21.99 4.34
CA ARG A 77 -2.46 22.04 3.99
C ARG A 77 -3.26 20.91 4.64
N PHE A 78 -2.62 19.99 5.35
CA PHE A 78 -3.34 18.90 6.00
C PHE A 78 -4.18 19.45 7.17
N GLU A 79 -5.47 19.22 7.14
CA GLU A 79 -6.42 19.75 8.13
C GLU A 79 -7.04 18.67 9.03
N GLY A 80 -6.67 17.40 8.84
CA GLY A 80 -7.23 16.30 9.63
C GLY A 80 -8.70 15.97 9.31
N ARG A 81 -9.20 16.34 8.11
CA ARG A 81 -10.58 16.00 7.69
C ARG A 81 -10.75 14.50 7.40
N SER A 82 -9.66 13.82 7.05
CA SER A 82 -9.55 12.37 6.93
C SER A 82 -8.39 11.90 7.78
N SER A 83 -8.24 10.59 7.98
CA SER A 83 -7.03 10.06 8.60
C SER A 83 -5.79 10.43 7.79
N ALA A 84 -4.63 10.59 8.47
CA ALA A 84 -3.36 10.87 7.79
C ALA A 84 -3.00 9.75 6.82
N ARG A 85 -3.37 8.50 7.15
CA ARG A 85 -3.18 7.32 6.29
C ARG A 85 -3.94 7.50 4.98
N THR A 86 -5.25 7.75 5.02
CA THR A 86 -6.09 7.94 3.82
C THR A 86 -5.62 9.13 2.99
N TRP A 87 -5.26 10.23 3.63
CA TRP A 87 -4.70 11.39 2.94
C TRP A 87 -3.42 11.03 2.18
N LEU A 88 -2.47 10.33 2.81
CA LEU A 88 -1.20 9.93 2.18
C LEU A 88 -1.43 8.92 1.04
N LEU A 89 -2.31 7.92 1.24
CA LEU A 89 -2.64 6.96 0.18
C LEU A 89 -3.35 7.62 -1.01
N SER A 90 -4.11 8.71 -0.79
CA SER A 90 -4.68 9.50 -1.89
C SER A 90 -3.61 10.20 -2.74
N ILE A 91 -2.50 10.62 -2.11
CA ILE A 91 -1.34 11.18 -2.80
C ILE A 91 -0.61 10.08 -3.58
N ALA A 92 -0.41 8.90 -2.97
CA ALA A 92 0.19 7.73 -3.62
C ALA A 92 -0.58 7.33 -4.89
N ARG A 93 -1.91 7.23 -4.81
CA ARG A 93 -2.76 6.92 -5.97
C ARG A 93 -2.58 7.92 -7.11
N ARG A 94 -2.53 9.21 -6.78
CA ARG A 94 -2.30 10.27 -7.78
C ARG A 94 -0.91 10.17 -8.39
N ALA A 95 0.14 9.89 -7.60
CA ALA A 95 1.50 9.72 -8.10
C ALA A 95 1.58 8.58 -9.12
N VAL A 96 0.94 7.44 -8.85
CA VAL A 96 0.86 6.31 -9.78
C VAL A 96 0.09 6.68 -11.04
N ILE A 97 -1.09 7.30 -10.94
CA ILE A 97 -1.88 7.73 -12.11
C ILE A 97 -1.09 8.70 -12.97
N ASP A 98 -0.38 9.66 -12.35
CA ASP A 98 0.45 10.64 -13.06
C ASP A 98 1.64 9.97 -13.76
N SER A 99 2.21 8.89 -13.19
CA SER A 99 3.28 8.12 -13.84
C SER A 99 2.79 7.44 -15.10
N TYR A 100 1.62 6.80 -15.06
CA TYR A 100 1.00 6.20 -16.26
C TYR A 100 0.68 7.23 -17.34
N ARG A 101 0.13 8.39 -16.97
CA ARG A 101 -0.14 9.48 -17.92
C ARG A 101 1.14 9.96 -18.58
N ARG A 102 2.22 10.14 -17.83
CA ARG A 102 3.55 10.51 -18.35
C ARG A 102 4.13 9.45 -19.29
N ALA A 103 3.99 8.17 -18.94
CA ALA A 103 4.43 7.07 -19.80
C ALA A 103 3.64 7.01 -21.12
N ALA A 104 2.33 7.26 -21.08
CA ALA A 104 1.47 7.28 -22.27
C ALA A 104 1.76 8.46 -23.21
N THR A 105 2.28 9.58 -22.69
CA THR A 105 2.61 10.78 -23.49
C THR A 105 4.05 10.79 -24.02
N ARG A 106 4.92 9.88 -23.54
CA ARG A 106 6.26 9.72 -24.15
C ARG A 106 6.11 9.04 -25.51
N PRO A 107 6.72 9.59 -26.60
CA PRO A 107 6.81 8.88 -27.87
C PRO A 107 7.48 7.52 -27.63
N ARG A 108 6.80 6.43 -27.96
CA ARG A 108 7.42 5.10 -27.94
C ARG A 108 8.54 5.12 -29.00
N LEU A 109 9.77 5.30 -28.57
CA LEU A 109 10.91 4.76 -29.30
C LEU A 109 10.73 3.25 -29.20
N SER A 110 10.42 2.64 -30.35
CA SER A 110 10.14 1.24 -30.53
C SER A 110 11.29 0.38 -29.98
N ASP A 111 10.99 -0.36 -28.91
CA ASP A 111 11.66 -1.64 -28.67
C ASP A 111 10.62 -2.63 -28.13
N VAL A 112 10.10 -3.42 -29.08
CA VAL A 112 9.02 -4.41 -28.88
C VAL A 112 9.56 -5.71 -28.29
N GLN A 113 10.80 -5.78 -27.84
CA GLN A 113 11.41 -7.03 -27.39
C GLN A 113 11.62 -7.16 -25.87
N ASP A 114 11.33 -6.15 -25.08
CA ASP A 114 11.74 -6.15 -23.66
C ASP A 114 10.63 -6.46 -22.65
N TRP A 115 9.38 -6.66 -23.09
CA TRP A 115 8.28 -6.93 -22.15
C TRP A 115 8.30 -8.37 -21.60
N GLN A 116 8.80 -9.35 -22.38
CA GLN A 116 8.90 -10.74 -21.92
C GLN A 116 10.01 -10.92 -20.88
N LEU A 117 11.11 -10.15 -21.02
CA LEU A 117 12.20 -10.16 -20.03
C LEU A 117 11.83 -9.47 -18.72
N ALA A 118 10.96 -8.43 -18.79
CA ALA A 118 10.48 -7.73 -17.60
C ALA A 118 9.55 -8.59 -16.74
N VAL A 119 8.78 -9.50 -17.34
CA VAL A 119 7.90 -10.44 -16.62
C VAL A 119 8.73 -11.53 -15.90
N GLU A 120 9.84 -11.98 -16.47
CA GLU A 120 10.73 -12.98 -15.82
C GLU A 120 11.61 -12.39 -14.71
N LEU A 121 11.89 -11.09 -14.73
CA LEU A 121 12.69 -10.39 -13.70
C LEU A 121 11.85 -9.84 -12.53
N ALA A 122 10.53 -9.88 -12.64
CA ALA A 122 9.60 -9.42 -11.62
C ALA A 122 9.34 -10.47 -10.51
N GLN A 123 10.38 -11.20 -10.07
CA GLN A 123 10.29 -11.95 -8.83
C GLN A 123 10.49 -10.99 -7.65
N PRO A 124 9.55 -10.92 -6.69
CA PRO A 124 9.69 -10.11 -5.50
C PRO A 124 10.88 -10.61 -4.69
N ARG A 125 11.98 -9.85 -4.67
CA ARG A 125 13.12 -10.15 -3.80
C ARG A 125 12.77 -9.73 -2.39
N GLY A 126 12.71 -10.73 -1.50
CA GLY A 126 12.25 -10.71 -0.13
C GLY A 126 12.74 -9.54 0.72
N LEU A 127 11.77 -8.91 1.37
CA LEU A 127 11.97 -8.18 2.61
C LEU A 127 11.95 -9.21 3.76
N PRO A 128 12.83 -9.11 4.78
CA PRO A 128 12.89 -10.07 5.89
C PRO A 128 11.57 -10.10 6.68
N GLY A 129 10.99 -11.30 6.85
CA GLY A 129 9.71 -11.55 7.51
C GLY A 129 8.54 -11.87 6.56
N PHE A 130 8.79 -12.33 5.35
CA PHE A 130 7.87 -12.27 4.22
C PHE A 130 7.33 -13.61 3.69
N ASP A 131 7.69 -14.76 4.24
CA ASP A 131 7.24 -16.05 3.66
C ASP A 131 5.71 -16.18 3.63
N ASP A 132 5.00 -15.77 4.69
CA ASP A 132 3.54 -15.76 4.71
C ASP A 132 2.93 -14.58 3.90
N GLY A 133 3.69 -13.48 3.76
CA GLY A 133 3.25 -12.29 3.03
C GLY A 133 3.32 -12.44 1.52
N VAL A 134 4.27 -13.21 0.99
CA VAL A 134 4.44 -13.45 -0.46
C VAL A 134 3.28 -14.29 -0.97
N ALA A 135 2.93 -15.39 -0.29
CA ALA A 135 1.81 -16.25 -0.68
C ALA A 135 0.47 -15.47 -0.70
N LEU A 136 0.23 -14.57 0.27
CA LEU A 136 -0.96 -13.73 0.28
C LEU A 136 -0.98 -12.73 -0.89
N LEU A 137 0.15 -12.12 -1.22
CA LEU A 137 0.24 -11.18 -2.33
C LEU A 137 0.02 -11.88 -3.68
N ASP A 138 0.52 -13.09 -3.86
CA ASP A 138 0.32 -13.91 -5.05
C ASP A 138 -1.16 -14.29 -5.20
N LEU A 139 -1.81 -14.71 -4.12
CA LEU A 139 -3.26 -14.97 -4.11
C LEU A 139 -4.07 -13.70 -4.43
N LEU A 140 -3.68 -12.57 -3.87
CA LEU A 140 -4.32 -11.28 -4.18
C LEU A 140 -4.13 -10.88 -5.64
N ALA A 141 -3.00 -11.24 -6.28
CA ALA A 141 -2.75 -10.96 -7.69
C ALA A 141 -3.73 -11.68 -8.63
N LEU A 142 -4.35 -12.77 -8.19
CA LEU A 142 -5.38 -13.49 -8.93
C LEU A 142 -6.75 -12.79 -8.89
N LEU A 143 -6.94 -11.82 -8.00
CA LEU A 143 -8.20 -11.07 -7.93
C LEU A 143 -8.25 -9.99 -9.02
N PRO A 144 -9.46 -9.68 -9.56
CA PRO A 144 -9.66 -8.48 -10.36
C PRO A 144 -9.23 -7.21 -9.59
N ASP A 145 -8.59 -6.27 -10.27
CA ASP A 145 -7.94 -5.09 -9.66
C ASP A 145 -8.84 -4.33 -8.68
N GLU A 146 -10.08 -4.10 -9.02
CA GLU A 146 -11.02 -3.38 -8.16
C GLU A 146 -11.39 -4.14 -6.87
N ARG A 147 -11.42 -5.48 -6.93
CA ARG A 147 -11.70 -6.32 -5.74
C ARG A 147 -10.46 -6.40 -4.86
N ARG A 148 -9.30 -6.51 -5.48
CA ARG A 148 -7.99 -6.53 -4.84
C ARG A 148 -7.76 -5.21 -4.11
N GLU A 149 -7.97 -4.04 -4.77
CA GLU A 149 -7.85 -2.72 -4.16
C GLU A 149 -8.78 -2.58 -2.94
N ALA A 150 -10.06 -2.93 -3.07
CA ALA A 150 -11.01 -2.84 -1.97
C ALA A 150 -10.62 -3.73 -0.78
N PHE A 151 -10.13 -4.94 -1.05
CA PHE A 151 -9.66 -5.87 -0.04
C PHE A 151 -8.39 -5.35 0.65
N LEU A 152 -7.41 -4.90 -0.12
CA LEU A 152 -6.16 -4.33 0.39
C LEU A 152 -6.43 -3.14 1.32
N LEU A 153 -7.21 -2.17 0.86
CA LEU A 153 -7.51 -0.96 1.64
C LEU A 153 -8.19 -1.27 2.96
N THR A 154 -9.18 -2.18 2.96
CA THR A 154 -10.01 -2.42 4.14
C THR A 154 -9.50 -3.53 5.06
N GLN A 155 -8.87 -4.58 4.51
CA GLN A 155 -8.49 -5.76 5.29
C GLN A 155 -7.00 -5.79 5.66
N LEU A 156 -6.13 -5.23 4.81
CA LEU A 156 -4.69 -5.21 5.06
C LEU A 156 -4.20 -3.87 5.60
N LEU A 157 -4.76 -2.77 5.10
CA LEU A 157 -4.41 -1.42 5.54
C LEU A 157 -5.38 -0.87 6.60
N GLY A 158 -6.46 -1.60 6.90
CA GLY A 158 -7.38 -1.30 7.98
C GLY A 158 -8.25 -0.04 7.79
N LEU A 159 -8.37 0.49 6.57
CA LEU A 159 -9.18 1.68 6.35
C LEU A 159 -10.66 1.42 6.61
N PRO A 160 -11.37 2.36 7.24
CA PRO A 160 -12.83 2.35 7.27
C PRO A 160 -13.42 2.29 5.86
N TYR A 161 -14.53 1.57 5.69
CA TYR A 161 -15.17 1.42 4.37
C TYR A 161 -15.53 2.75 3.70
N ALA A 162 -15.85 3.78 4.48
CA ALA A 162 -16.13 5.12 3.98
C ALA A 162 -14.87 5.75 3.35
N GLU A 163 -13.72 5.68 4.04
CA GLU A 163 -12.45 6.22 3.55
C GLU A 163 -11.94 5.44 2.34
N ALA A 164 -12.07 4.11 2.36
CA ALA A 164 -11.75 3.28 1.19
C ALA A 164 -12.63 3.61 -0.04
N ALA A 165 -13.90 3.95 0.19
CA ALA A 165 -14.84 4.36 -0.86
C ALA A 165 -14.44 5.72 -1.47
N GLU A 166 -14.06 6.69 -0.66
CA GLU A 166 -13.53 7.98 -1.12
C GLU A 166 -12.25 7.79 -1.94
N LEU A 167 -11.32 6.98 -1.44
CA LEU A 167 -10.05 6.72 -2.10
C LEU A 167 -10.23 6.00 -3.45
N SER A 168 -11.12 5.01 -3.53
CA SER A 168 -11.44 4.25 -4.75
C SER A 168 -12.45 4.96 -5.65
N ASN A 169 -12.95 6.14 -5.25
CA ASN A 169 -13.96 6.93 -5.96
C ASN A 169 -15.20 6.10 -6.35
N CYS A 170 -15.76 5.38 -5.39
CA CYS A 170 -16.97 4.57 -5.59
C CYS A 170 -17.86 4.55 -4.33
N PRO A 171 -19.16 4.19 -4.43
CA PRO A 171 -20.04 4.09 -3.27
C PRO A 171 -19.56 3.07 -2.22
N VAL A 172 -19.81 3.32 -0.94
CA VAL A 172 -19.47 2.41 0.18
C VAL A 172 -20.06 1.00 -0.02
N GLY A 173 -21.29 0.92 -0.56
CA GLY A 173 -21.93 -0.36 -0.90
C GLY A 173 -21.14 -1.16 -1.94
N THR A 174 -20.50 -0.46 -2.89
CA THR A 174 -19.63 -1.07 -3.89
C THR A 174 -18.37 -1.65 -3.25
N VAL A 175 -17.72 -0.92 -2.33
CA VAL A 175 -16.56 -1.44 -1.59
C VAL A 175 -16.95 -2.70 -0.80
N ARG A 176 -18.07 -2.67 -0.07
CA ARG A 176 -18.56 -3.84 0.67
C ARG A 176 -18.77 -5.07 -0.21
N SER A 177 -19.41 -4.88 -1.37
CA SER A 177 -19.64 -5.98 -2.31
C SER A 177 -18.36 -6.52 -2.94
N ARG A 178 -17.39 -5.63 -3.25
CA ARG A 178 -16.06 -6.00 -3.76
C ARG A 178 -15.28 -6.83 -2.74
N VAL A 179 -15.28 -6.40 -1.47
CA VAL A 179 -14.63 -7.14 -0.36
C VAL A 179 -15.28 -8.50 -0.15
N ALA A 180 -16.61 -8.58 -0.14
CA ALA A 180 -17.31 -9.85 0.01
C ALA A 180 -16.98 -10.84 -1.12
N ARG A 181 -16.94 -10.36 -2.36
CA ARG A 181 -16.58 -11.20 -3.53
C ARG A 181 -15.09 -11.57 -3.51
N ALA A 182 -14.19 -10.65 -3.09
CA ALA A 182 -12.78 -10.96 -2.93
C ALA A 182 -12.57 -12.10 -1.93
N ARG A 183 -13.23 -12.03 -0.76
CA ARG A 183 -13.17 -13.10 0.26
C ARG A 183 -13.64 -14.44 -0.28
N ALA A 184 -14.78 -14.46 -0.99
CA ALA A 184 -15.30 -15.69 -1.57
C ALA A 184 -14.28 -16.31 -2.54
N THR A 185 -13.74 -15.51 -3.47
CA THR A 185 -12.74 -15.98 -4.44
C THR A 185 -11.48 -16.51 -3.74
N LEU A 186 -10.98 -15.82 -2.69
CA LEU A 186 -9.80 -16.27 -1.94
C LEU A 186 -10.05 -17.58 -1.20
N VAL A 187 -11.25 -17.78 -0.63
CA VAL A 187 -11.64 -19.05 0.02
C VAL A 187 -11.65 -20.18 -1.00
N ASP A 188 -12.23 -19.95 -2.19
CA ASP A 188 -12.28 -20.95 -3.27
C ASP A 188 -10.86 -21.33 -3.72
N LEU A 189 -9.97 -20.35 -3.95
CA LEU A 189 -8.57 -20.59 -4.32
C LEU A 189 -7.80 -21.41 -3.27
N LEU A 190 -7.97 -21.09 -1.99
CA LEU A 190 -7.33 -21.82 -0.90
C LEU A 190 -7.87 -23.26 -0.75
N ALA A 191 -9.15 -23.46 -1.06
CA ALA A 191 -9.75 -24.79 -1.04
C ALA A 191 -9.21 -25.68 -2.17
N ASP A 192 -9.01 -25.11 -3.35
CA ASP A 192 -8.43 -25.79 -4.51
C ASP A 192 -6.96 -26.17 -4.31
N GLU A 193 -6.16 -25.30 -3.67
CA GLU A 193 -4.76 -25.62 -3.31
C GLU A 193 -4.66 -26.73 -2.24
N GLY A 194 -5.62 -26.80 -1.32
CA GLY A 194 -5.69 -27.86 -0.30
C GLY A 194 -6.10 -29.24 -0.85
N ALA A 195 -6.56 -29.32 -2.10
CA ALA A 195 -6.99 -30.53 -2.77
C ALA A 195 -5.90 -31.25 -3.57
N LEU A 196 -4.62 -30.78 -3.52
CA LEU A 196 -3.52 -31.49 -4.15
C LEU A 196 -3.27 -32.82 -3.41
N PRO A 197 -3.35 -33.98 -4.11
CA PRO A 197 -3.14 -35.26 -3.50
C PRO A 197 -1.67 -35.38 -3.06
N THR A 198 -1.48 -35.70 -1.78
CA THR A 198 -0.22 -36.22 -1.24
C THR A 198 0.18 -37.44 -2.06
N LEU A 199 1.20 -37.31 -2.90
CA LEU A 199 1.90 -38.42 -3.55
C LEU A 199 2.97 -38.97 -2.63
#